data_77a0cd2a27e595f4f8cae0cde64cf555
#
_entry.id   77a0cd2a27e595f4f8cae0cde64cf555
#
_cell.length_a   1.000
_cell.length_b   1.000
_cell.length_c   1.000
_cell.angle_alpha   90.00
_cell.angle_beta   90.00
_cell.angle_gamma   90.00
#
_symmetry.space_group_name_H-M   'P 1'
#
loop_
_entity.id
_entity.type
_entity.pdbx_description
1 polymer ?
#
loop_
_entity_poly.entity_id
_entity_poly.type
_entity_poly.pdbx_seq_one_letter_code
_entity_poly.pdbx_strand_id
1 'polypeptide(L)'
;MKATALFLAASALAAVSAGAYDGYGYDPRPASSYNKTISGAAHIGYDSRYAYKDVVASSVLNRSGVFNIGGELNLNLARDWKQEIGAEYMAFCDGLLSDKDAFDASWKAVKELFPNLSFRGGYELNYGGLPGYLSKHMGKAPHSLAQSVTAGLAYDDPGHGYFGSLDVQYGFYGMIGWRVDLNAGKRWSGLIHEKVDLELSAGTGYSSSYWGPGVAGFDQVNIKLAAPVRVTGVDSSRGFRVIPFIQLDWAGNTRSEIRRYAGMNAIEDFRIRVGVEAVYRF
;
A
#
# COMPACT_ATOMS: atom_id res chain seq x y z
N MET A 1 9.77 -26.29 -3.75
CA MET A 1 9.92 -24.87 -3.46
C MET A 1 8.59 -24.09 -3.41
N LYS A 2 7.59 -24.34 -4.27
CA LYS A 2 6.28 -23.64 -4.24
C LYS A 2 5.48 -23.88 -2.95
N ALA A 3 5.50 -25.09 -2.39
CA ALA A 3 4.77 -25.43 -1.16
C ALA A 3 5.37 -24.78 0.10
N THR A 4 6.67 -24.57 0.14
CA THR A 4 7.38 -23.95 1.28
C THR A 4 7.13 -22.44 1.34
N ALA A 5 7.01 -21.79 0.17
CA ALA A 5 6.64 -20.37 0.09
C ALA A 5 5.19 -20.14 0.51
N LEU A 6 4.28 -21.05 0.15
CA LEU A 6 2.88 -21.01 0.57
C LEU A 6 2.73 -21.24 2.09
N PHE A 7 3.58 -22.10 2.67
CA PHE A 7 3.56 -22.39 4.12
C PHE A 7 4.20 -21.26 4.94
N LEU A 8 5.23 -20.59 4.42
CA LEU A 8 5.80 -19.38 5.00
C LEU A 8 4.84 -18.18 4.88
N ALA A 9 4.13 -18.06 3.76
CA ALA A 9 3.07 -17.07 3.60
C ALA A 9 1.89 -17.36 4.55
N ALA A 10 1.47 -18.61 4.70
CA ALA A 10 0.39 -19.01 5.59
C ALA A 10 0.76 -18.90 7.08
N SER A 11 2.01 -19.13 7.46
CA SER A 11 2.48 -18.92 8.84
C SER A 11 2.79 -17.46 9.14
N ALA A 12 3.16 -16.66 8.15
CA ALA A 12 3.19 -15.20 8.24
C ALA A 12 1.77 -14.61 8.31
N LEU A 13 0.77 -15.27 7.72
CA LEU A 13 -0.65 -14.90 7.80
C LEU A 13 -1.24 -14.91 9.22
N ALA A 14 -0.65 -15.64 10.14
CA ALA A 14 -1.05 -15.57 11.54
C ALA A 14 -0.55 -14.30 12.24
N ALA A 15 0.32 -13.55 11.63
CA ALA A 15 1.06 -12.51 12.33
C ALA A 15 1.23 -11.16 11.63
N VAL A 16 1.10 -10.99 10.29
CA VAL A 16 1.71 -9.76 9.75
C VAL A 16 1.12 -9.25 8.46
N SER A 17 0.89 -7.98 8.32
CA SER A 17 0.61 -7.30 7.09
C SER A 17 1.10 -5.88 6.94
N ALA A 18 1.29 -5.50 5.82
CA ALA A 18 2.03 -4.47 5.34
C ALA A 18 1.48 -3.33 4.58
N GLY A 19 1.79 -2.27 4.71
CA GLY A 19 1.79 -0.99 4.18
C GLY A 19 1.98 -0.73 2.67
N ALA A 20 1.44 -1.53 1.78
CA ALA A 20 1.30 -1.11 0.38
C ALA A 20 -0.08 -0.47 0.10
N TYR A 21 -0.98 -0.54 1.07
CA TYR A 21 -2.33 0.03 1.02
C TYR A 21 -2.50 1.13 2.05
N ASP A 22 -1.75 2.19 1.93
CA ASP A 22 -1.94 3.39 2.74
C ASP A 22 -3.29 4.11 2.50
N GLY A 23 -4.17 3.54 1.70
CA GLY A 23 -5.51 4.07 1.45
C GLY A 23 -6.60 3.60 2.41
N TYR A 24 -6.39 2.52 3.16
CA TYR A 24 -7.44 1.97 4.02
C TYR A 24 -7.12 2.02 5.50
N GLY A 25 -6.93 3.21 5.93
CA GLY A 25 -7.44 3.53 7.23
C GLY A 25 -6.69 3.10 8.43
N TYR A 26 -6.04 4.00 8.89
CA TYR A 26 -5.98 4.28 10.31
C TYR A 26 -7.38 4.07 10.91
N ASP A 27 -7.53 3.08 11.78
CA ASP A 27 -8.73 2.88 12.58
C ASP A 27 -8.69 3.89 13.75
N PRO A 28 -9.52 4.95 13.73
CA PRO A 28 -9.57 5.90 14.82
C PRO A 28 -10.19 5.19 16.04
N ARG A 29 -9.36 4.68 16.92
CA ARG A 29 -9.84 4.06 18.14
C ARG A 29 -10.29 5.14 19.10
N PRO A 30 -11.50 5.03 19.65
CA PRO A 30 -11.87 5.87 20.76
C PRO A 30 -10.89 5.66 21.91
N ALA A 31 -10.59 6.71 22.65
CA ALA A 31 -9.63 6.72 23.77
C ALA A 31 -9.83 5.60 24.83
N SER A 32 -10.98 4.94 24.81
CA SER A 32 -11.31 3.81 25.70
C SER A 32 -10.74 2.46 25.24
N SER A 33 -10.14 2.36 24.06
CA SER A 33 -9.62 1.08 23.51
C SER A 33 -8.15 0.78 23.89
N TYR A 34 -7.53 1.58 24.76
CA TYR A 34 -6.15 1.41 25.20
C TYR A 34 -5.83 0.08 25.93
N ASN A 35 -6.83 -0.73 26.23
CA ASN A 35 -6.62 -2.00 26.92
C ASN A 35 -6.22 -3.16 26.00
N LYS A 36 -6.15 -2.96 24.65
CA LYS A 36 -5.69 -4.00 23.75
C LYS A 36 -4.23 -3.81 23.39
N THR A 37 -3.45 -4.77 23.82
CA THR A 37 -2.02 -4.85 23.49
C THR A 37 -1.78 -5.19 22.03
N ILE A 38 -2.71 -5.92 21.41
CA ILE A 38 -2.59 -6.43 20.03
C ILE A 38 -3.91 -6.22 19.29
N SER A 39 -3.80 -5.77 18.05
CA SER A 39 -4.89 -5.75 17.07
C SER A 39 -4.30 -5.97 15.68
N GLY A 40 -5.13 -6.24 14.70
CA GLY A 40 -4.62 -6.45 13.35
C GLY A 40 -5.72 -6.57 12.31
N ALA A 41 -5.28 -6.76 11.08
CA ALA A 41 -6.14 -7.04 9.95
C ALA A 41 -5.52 -8.14 9.08
N ALA A 42 -6.35 -8.94 8.45
CA ALA A 42 -5.97 -9.81 7.35
C ALA A 42 -6.80 -9.45 6.14
N HIS A 43 -6.21 -9.50 4.97
CA HIS A 43 -6.91 -9.18 3.75
C HIS A 43 -6.60 -10.15 2.61
N ILE A 44 -7.53 -10.27 1.68
CA ILE A 44 -7.35 -10.87 0.37
C ILE A 44 -8.04 -9.98 -0.64
N GLY A 45 -7.41 -9.73 -1.78
CA GLY A 45 -7.96 -8.83 -2.77
C GLY A 45 -7.60 -9.20 -4.20
N TYR A 46 -8.27 -8.50 -5.11
CA TYR A 46 -7.98 -8.50 -6.54
C TYR A 46 -7.93 -7.07 -7.05
N ASP A 47 -6.90 -6.74 -7.80
CA ASP A 47 -6.79 -5.50 -8.57
C ASP A 47 -6.62 -5.85 -10.05
N SER A 48 -7.36 -5.18 -10.91
CA SER A 48 -7.29 -5.37 -12.37
C SER A 48 -5.92 -5.00 -12.98
N ARG A 49 -5.07 -4.32 -12.23
CA ARG A 49 -3.70 -3.90 -12.62
C ARG A 49 -2.78 -3.90 -11.41
N TYR A 50 -1.55 -4.34 -11.62
CA TYR A 50 -0.50 -4.16 -10.61
C TYR A 50 -0.05 -2.70 -10.57
N ALA A 51 0.03 -2.17 -9.38
CA ALA A 51 0.65 -0.89 -9.10
C ALA A 51 1.58 -1.00 -7.89
N TYR A 52 2.74 -0.37 -7.98
CA TYR A 52 3.64 -0.19 -6.84
C TYR A 52 3.71 1.29 -6.52
N LYS A 53 3.35 1.66 -5.29
CA LYS A 53 3.23 3.07 -4.87
C LYS A 53 2.37 3.87 -5.87
N ASP A 54 1.25 3.30 -6.28
CA ASP A 54 0.34 3.82 -7.30
C ASP A 54 0.93 4.05 -8.71
N VAL A 55 2.21 3.74 -8.92
CA VAL A 55 2.79 3.68 -10.26
C VAL A 55 2.36 2.38 -10.92
N VAL A 56 1.39 2.49 -11.79
CA VAL A 56 0.79 1.33 -12.47
C VAL A 56 1.80 0.75 -13.46
N ALA A 57 2.17 -0.50 -13.25
CA ALA A 57 2.95 -1.25 -14.21
C ALA A 57 2.14 -1.42 -15.51
N SER A 58 2.85 -1.40 -16.64
CA SER A 58 2.18 -1.44 -17.94
C SER A 58 1.45 -2.75 -18.19
N SER A 59 0.54 -2.74 -19.18
CA SER A 59 -0.14 -3.94 -19.69
C SER A 59 0.82 -5.04 -20.19
N VAL A 60 2.08 -4.69 -20.44
CA VAL A 60 3.14 -5.65 -20.80
C VAL A 60 3.58 -6.47 -19.59
N LEU A 61 3.57 -5.88 -18.39
CA LEU A 61 3.96 -6.56 -17.17
C LEU A 61 2.82 -7.34 -16.51
N ASN A 62 1.59 -6.85 -16.66
CA ASN A 62 0.42 -7.52 -16.10
C ASN A 62 -0.84 -7.16 -16.89
N ARG A 63 -1.44 -8.16 -17.57
CA ARG A 63 -2.67 -7.98 -18.36
C ARG A 63 -3.92 -8.42 -17.63
N SER A 64 -3.82 -9.39 -16.74
CA SER A 64 -4.96 -10.07 -16.13
C SER A 64 -5.19 -9.72 -14.67
N GLY A 65 -4.42 -8.78 -14.13
CA GLY A 65 -4.57 -8.32 -12.75
C GLY A 65 -3.69 -9.07 -11.76
N VAL A 66 -3.88 -8.75 -10.49
CA VAL A 66 -3.11 -9.24 -9.35
C VAL A 66 -4.05 -9.71 -8.26
N PHE A 67 -3.81 -10.89 -7.72
CA PHE A 67 -4.34 -11.30 -6.44
C PHE A 67 -3.35 -10.95 -5.34
N ASN A 68 -3.82 -10.34 -4.29
CA ASN A 68 -3.04 -10.05 -3.11
C ASN A 68 -3.61 -10.76 -1.88
N ILE A 69 -2.72 -11.15 -0.99
CA ILE A 69 -3.05 -11.68 0.31
C ILE A 69 -2.04 -11.15 1.32
N GLY A 70 -2.52 -10.61 2.39
CA GLY A 70 -1.67 -10.04 3.42
C GLY A 70 -2.40 -9.89 4.75
N GLY A 71 -1.79 -9.27 5.66
CA GLY A 71 -2.42 -8.99 6.91
C GLY A 71 -1.47 -8.04 7.74
N GLU A 72 -1.92 -7.26 8.81
CA GLU A 72 -1.26 -6.26 9.65
C GLU A 72 -1.36 -6.61 11.12
N LEU A 73 -0.28 -6.47 11.86
CA LEU A 73 -0.24 -6.60 13.29
C LEU A 73 0.16 -5.29 13.94
N ASN A 74 -0.69 -4.80 14.81
CA ASN A 74 -0.48 -3.60 15.59
C ASN A 74 -0.21 -3.96 17.05
N LEU A 75 0.98 -3.61 17.55
CA LEU A 75 1.40 -3.80 18.93
C LEU A 75 1.38 -2.45 19.64
N ASN A 76 0.45 -2.26 20.57
CA ASN A 76 0.42 -1.05 21.38
C ASN A 76 1.44 -1.18 22.52
N LEU A 77 2.52 -0.40 22.45
CA LEU A 77 3.61 -0.41 23.43
C LEU A 77 3.35 0.53 24.62
N ALA A 78 2.75 1.67 24.33
CA ALA A 78 2.39 2.69 25.32
C ALA A 78 1.16 3.47 24.82
N ARG A 79 0.68 4.42 25.62
CA ARG A 79 -0.52 5.19 25.30
C ARG A 79 -0.47 5.89 23.94
N ASP A 80 0.70 6.39 23.55
CA ASP A 80 0.93 7.19 22.35
C ASP A 80 1.90 6.52 21.35
N TRP A 81 2.31 5.27 21.63
CA TRP A 81 3.23 4.51 20.77
C TRP A 81 2.68 3.17 20.39
N LYS A 82 2.75 2.85 19.10
CA LYS A 82 2.47 1.52 18.57
C LYS A 82 3.54 1.09 17.56
N GLN A 83 3.67 -0.21 17.38
CA GLN A 83 4.40 -0.79 16.26
C GLN A 83 3.40 -1.41 15.30
N GLU A 84 3.63 -1.18 14.03
CA GLU A 84 2.92 -1.81 12.92
C GLU A 84 3.91 -2.72 12.20
N ILE A 85 3.56 -3.97 12.09
CA ILE A 85 4.36 -4.95 11.38
C ILE A 85 3.50 -5.49 10.24
N GLY A 86 4.04 -5.54 9.05
CA GLY A 86 3.28 -5.84 7.93
C GLY A 86 3.91 -6.77 6.87
N ALA A 87 3.11 -7.66 6.14
CA ALA A 87 3.53 -8.38 4.95
C ALA A 87 2.38 -8.62 3.96
N GLU A 88 2.68 -8.56 2.69
CA GLU A 88 1.76 -8.82 1.60
C GLU A 88 2.45 -9.67 0.53
N TYR A 89 1.71 -10.64 0.00
CA TYR A 89 2.11 -11.42 -1.15
C TYR A 89 1.17 -11.13 -2.30
N MET A 90 1.75 -10.87 -3.47
CA MET A 90 1.03 -10.54 -4.69
C MET A 90 1.32 -11.59 -5.76
N ALA A 91 0.26 -12.29 -6.19
CA ALA A 91 0.31 -13.27 -7.26
C ALA A 91 -0.16 -12.63 -8.57
N PHE A 92 0.69 -12.62 -9.58
CA PHE A 92 0.34 -12.11 -10.90
C PHE A 92 -0.42 -13.16 -11.69
N CYS A 93 -1.56 -12.77 -12.29
CA CYS A 93 -2.42 -13.70 -13.03
C CYS A 93 -1.81 -14.09 -14.36
N ASP A 94 -1.08 -13.18 -15.00
CA ASP A 94 -0.34 -13.42 -16.23
C ASP A 94 0.78 -12.38 -16.46
N GLY A 95 1.54 -12.56 -17.54
CA GLY A 95 2.49 -11.58 -18.03
C GLY A 95 3.94 -11.86 -17.67
N LEU A 96 4.80 -10.88 -17.88
CA LEU A 96 6.26 -11.02 -17.73
C LEU A 96 6.73 -11.27 -16.32
N LEU A 97 5.88 -11.01 -15.33
CA LEU A 97 6.18 -11.20 -13.90
C LEU A 97 5.58 -12.49 -13.32
N SER A 98 4.90 -13.30 -14.14
CA SER A 98 4.24 -14.53 -13.67
C SER A 98 5.17 -15.51 -12.94
N ASP A 99 6.47 -15.48 -13.24
CA ASP A 99 7.49 -16.28 -12.54
C ASP A 99 8.06 -15.57 -11.28
N LYS A 100 7.61 -14.34 -11.00
CA LYS A 100 8.23 -13.43 -10.03
C LYS A 100 7.18 -12.67 -9.25
N ASP A 101 6.34 -13.43 -8.57
CA ASP A 101 5.41 -12.85 -7.61
C ASP A 101 6.12 -11.83 -6.71
N ALA A 102 5.37 -10.81 -6.27
CA ALA A 102 5.92 -9.80 -5.37
C ALA A 102 5.63 -10.16 -3.92
N PHE A 103 6.53 -9.77 -3.05
CA PHE A 103 6.38 -9.86 -1.60
C PHE A 103 6.87 -8.56 -0.99
N ASP A 104 6.01 -7.94 -0.20
CA ASP A 104 6.32 -6.73 0.54
C ASP A 104 6.24 -7.01 2.03
N ALA A 105 7.20 -6.49 2.79
CA ALA A 105 7.19 -6.52 4.24
C ALA A 105 7.55 -5.14 4.79
N SER A 106 6.95 -4.76 5.91
CA SER A 106 7.23 -3.49 6.55
C SER A 106 7.22 -3.59 8.08
N TRP A 107 7.96 -2.72 8.70
CA TRP A 107 7.90 -2.44 10.12
C TRP A 107 7.86 -0.93 10.32
N LYS A 108 6.91 -0.43 11.10
CA LYS A 108 6.76 1.00 11.40
C LYS A 108 6.55 1.21 12.89
N ALA A 109 7.24 2.19 13.44
CA ALA A 109 6.93 2.77 14.74
C ALA A 109 6.04 3.99 14.51
N VAL A 110 4.91 4.05 15.22
CA VAL A 110 3.93 5.13 15.10
C VAL A 110 3.76 5.80 16.44
N LYS A 111 3.83 7.13 16.45
CA LYS A 111 3.62 7.97 17.63
C LYS A 111 2.49 8.96 17.39
N GLU A 112 1.50 8.97 18.24
CA GLU A 112 0.50 10.02 18.27
C GLU A 112 1.14 11.31 18.79
N LEU A 113 1.12 12.37 17.97
CA LEU A 113 1.65 13.70 18.32
C LEU A 113 0.58 14.59 18.90
N PHE A 114 -0.59 14.58 18.29
CA PHE A 114 -1.80 15.30 18.66
C PHE A 114 -3.01 14.43 18.36
N PRO A 115 -4.20 14.72 18.89
CA PRO A 115 -5.42 14.06 18.46
C PRO A 115 -5.54 14.07 16.94
N ASN A 116 -5.75 12.90 16.34
CA ASN A 116 -5.88 12.70 14.90
C ASN A 116 -4.59 12.90 14.07
N LEU A 117 -3.44 13.24 14.67
CA LEU A 117 -2.17 13.40 13.96
C LEU A 117 -1.10 12.48 14.54
N SER A 118 -0.54 11.63 13.73
CA SER A 118 0.56 10.73 14.11
C SER A 118 1.79 10.92 13.24
N PHE A 119 2.95 10.71 13.84
CA PHE A 119 4.21 10.48 13.14
C PHE A 119 4.42 8.99 12.97
N ARG A 120 4.92 8.58 11.81
CA ARG A 120 5.30 7.20 11.54
C ARG A 120 6.69 7.15 10.92
N GLY A 121 7.47 6.18 11.32
CA GLY A 121 8.81 5.95 10.77
C GLY A 121 9.13 4.47 10.76
N GLY A 122 9.79 3.98 9.72
CA GLY A 122 9.98 2.56 9.60
C GLY A 122 10.88 2.11 8.47
N TYR A 123 10.78 0.83 8.17
CA TYR A 123 11.55 0.11 7.18
C TYR A 123 10.62 -0.70 6.30
N GLU A 124 10.91 -0.71 5.01
CA GLU A 124 10.19 -1.49 4.00
C GLU A 124 11.16 -2.37 3.21
N LEU A 125 10.74 -3.58 2.94
CA LEU A 125 11.43 -4.56 2.12
C LEU A 125 10.46 -5.01 1.02
N ASN A 126 10.90 -4.90 -0.24
CA ASN A 126 10.12 -5.31 -1.40
C ASN A 126 10.93 -6.36 -2.18
N TYR A 127 10.31 -7.48 -2.49
CA TYR A 127 10.90 -8.54 -3.30
C TYR A 127 10.03 -8.83 -4.51
N GLY A 128 10.63 -8.92 -5.70
CA GLY A 128 9.86 -9.10 -6.93
C GLY A 128 9.13 -7.82 -7.38
N GLY A 129 8.04 -7.97 -8.11
CA GLY A 129 7.25 -6.86 -8.62
C GLY A 129 8.03 -5.81 -9.41
N LEU A 130 7.52 -4.59 -9.47
CA LEU A 130 8.18 -3.47 -10.15
C LEU A 130 9.52 -3.08 -9.51
N PRO A 131 9.66 -2.99 -8.18
CA PRO A 131 10.96 -2.71 -7.56
C PRO A 131 12.02 -3.74 -7.91
N GLY A 132 11.68 -5.01 -7.86
CA GLY A 132 12.61 -6.08 -8.20
C GLY A 132 13.00 -6.09 -9.67
N TYR A 133 12.05 -5.83 -10.56
CA TYR A 133 12.30 -5.71 -11.99
C TYR A 133 13.28 -4.56 -12.30
N LEU A 134 13.02 -3.36 -11.76
CA LEU A 134 13.87 -2.19 -11.95
C LEU A 134 15.26 -2.40 -11.34
N SER A 135 15.33 -2.94 -10.14
CA SER A 135 16.60 -3.25 -9.46
C SER A 135 17.50 -4.15 -10.29
N LYS A 136 16.94 -5.20 -10.86
CA LYS A 136 17.65 -6.15 -11.74
C LYS A 136 18.13 -5.49 -13.04
N HIS A 137 17.25 -4.73 -13.71
CA HIS A 137 17.55 -4.14 -15.01
C HIS A 137 18.53 -2.97 -14.91
N MET A 138 18.53 -2.26 -13.80
CA MET A 138 19.51 -1.19 -13.56
C MET A 138 20.86 -1.70 -13.04
N GLY A 139 21.03 -3.03 -12.88
CA GLY A 139 22.28 -3.64 -12.42
C GLY A 139 22.68 -3.29 -10.99
N LYS A 140 21.75 -2.75 -10.19
CA LYS A 140 22.04 -2.23 -8.84
C LYS A 140 21.95 -3.27 -7.75
N ALA A 141 21.27 -4.40 -8.00
CA ALA A 141 21.23 -5.53 -7.09
C ALA A 141 21.19 -6.84 -7.86
N PRO A 142 21.95 -7.85 -7.47
CA PRO A 142 21.94 -9.18 -8.10
C PRO A 142 20.61 -9.91 -7.87
N HIS A 143 19.80 -9.43 -6.93
CA HIS A 143 18.51 -10.02 -6.54
C HIS A 143 17.39 -9.00 -6.75
N SER A 144 16.18 -9.53 -7.00
CA SER A 144 14.95 -8.73 -7.12
C SER A 144 14.48 -8.15 -5.79
N LEU A 145 15.39 -7.50 -5.05
CA LEU A 145 15.17 -6.98 -3.71
C LEU A 145 15.37 -5.47 -3.69
N ALA A 146 14.45 -4.75 -3.09
CA ALA A 146 14.59 -3.34 -2.77
C ALA A 146 14.34 -3.10 -1.27
N GLN A 147 15.08 -2.16 -0.70
CA GLN A 147 14.98 -1.82 0.72
C GLN A 147 14.96 -0.30 0.88
N SER A 148 14.12 0.16 1.80
CA SER A 148 13.96 1.59 2.08
C SER A 148 13.63 1.86 3.54
N VAL A 149 13.91 3.08 3.95
CA VAL A 149 13.40 3.66 5.20
C VAL A 149 12.33 4.68 4.87
N THR A 150 11.33 4.80 5.74
CA THR A 150 10.21 5.72 5.59
C THR A 150 10.06 6.60 6.81
N ALA A 151 9.61 7.82 6.62
CA ALA A 151 9.17 8.72 7.69
C ALA A 151 7.98 9.54 7.17
N GLY A 152 6.97 9.78 8.00
CA GLY A 152 5.80 10.50 7.54
C GLY A 152 4.88 10.98 8.65
N LEU A 153 3.87 11.71 8.22
CA LEU A 153 2.76 12.17 9.05
C LEU A 153 1.46 11.59 8.52
N ALA A 154 0.58 11.17 9.41
CA ALA A 154 -0.76 10.73 9.06
C ALA A 154 -1.78 11.48 9.92
N TYR A 155 -2.82 11.96 9.26
CA TYR A 155 -3.96 12.61 9.87
C TYR A 155 -5.23 11.79 9.59
N ASP A 156 -6.03 11.55 10.63
CA ASP A 156 -7.34 10.91 10.48
C ASP A 156 -8.32 11.51 11.49
N ASP A 157 -9.34 12.18 11.00
CA ASP A 157 -10.43 12.75 11.79
C ASP A 157 -11.71 11.93 11.59
N PRO A 158 -11.99 10.99 12.49
CA PRO A 158 -13.19 10.16 12.39
C PRO A 158 -14.50 10.96 12.57
N GLY A 159 -14.45 12.09 13.26
CA GLY A 159 -15.64 12.93 13.50
C GLY A 159 -16.15 13.59 12.23
N HIS A 160 -15.25 14.04 11.36
CA HIS A 160 -15.58 14.69 10.10
C HIS A 160 -15.28 13.82 8.89
N GLY A 161 -14.58 12.68 9.07
CA GLY A 161 -14.22 11.73 8.03
C GLY A 161 -13.05 12.18 7.16
N TYR A 162 -12.32 13.23 7.49
CA TYR A 162 -11.14 13.63 6.72
C TYR A 162 -9.92 12.80 7.11
N PHE A 163 -9.12 12.43 6.13
CA PHE A 163 -7.86 11.73 6.35
C PHE A 163 -6.81 12.19 5.33
N GLY A 164 -5.53 11.94 5.65
CA GLY A 164 -4.44 12.22 4.73
C GLY A 164 -3.11 11.75 5.28
N SER A 165 -2.11 11.67 4.40
CA SER A 165 -0.74 11.35 4.78
C SER A 165 0.27 12.07 3.91
N LEU A 166 1.43 12.34 4.50
CA LEU A 166 2.64 12.78 3.82
C LEU A 166 3.76 11.84 4.24
N ASP A 167 4.30 11.09 3.29
CA ASP A 167 5.36 10.12 3.54
C ASP A 167 6.60 10.47 2.72
N VAL A 168 7.77 10.37 3.34
CA VAL A 168 9.07 10.49 2.72
C VAL A 168 9.76 9.14 2.81
N GLN A 169 10.23 8.63 1.69
CA GLN A 169 10.91 7.36 1.59
C GLN A 169 12.31 7.55 1.01
N TYR A 170 13.29 6.87 1.57
CA TYR A 170 14.63 6.78 1.01
C TYR A 170 14.99 5.33 0.73
N GLY A 171 15.09 4.99 -0.54
CA GLY A 171 15.61 3.71 -1.00
C GLY A 171 17.14 3.71 -0.91
N PHE A 172 17.72 2.69 -0.30
CA PHE A 172 19.17 2.57 -0.14
C PHE A 172 19.73 1.27 -0.73
N TYR A 173 18.87 0.32 -1.10
CA TYR A 173 19.25 -0.91 -1.77
C TYR A 173 18.24 -1.28 -2.85
N GLY A 174 18.70 -1.67 -4.02
CA GLY A 174 17.89 -1.98 -5.19
C GLY A 174 17.36 -0.73 -5.88
N MET A 175 16.54 0.04 -5.21
CA MET A 175 16.09 1.37 -5.63
C MET A 175 16.75 2.41 -4.72
N ILE A 176 17.51 3.35 -5.29
CA ILE A 176 18.31 4.30 -4.51
C ILE A 176 17.88 5.72 -4.84
N GLY A 177 17.31 6.42 -3.87
CA GLY A 177 16.85 7.80 -4.02
C GLY A 177 15.68 8.13 -3.12
N TRP A 178 15.15 9.33 -3.29
CA TRP A 178 14.07 9.87 -2.48
C TRP A 178 12.74 9.79 -3.20
N ARG A 179 11.70 9.52 -2.42
CA ARG A 179 10.31 9.65 -2.85
C ARG A 179 9.49 10.34 -1.77
N VAL A 180 8.55 11.16 -2.19
CA VAL A 180 7.56 11.81 -1.33
C VAL A 180 6.19 11.47 -1.87
N ASP A 181 5.33 10.95 -1.00
CA ASP A 181 3.94 10.63 -1.31
C ASP A 181 3.01 11.50 -0.47
N LEU A 182 2.03 12.09 -1.12
CA LEU A 182 0.94 12.84 -0.50
C LEU A 182 -0.38 12.18 -0.86
N ASN A 183 -1.20 11.93 0.14
CA ASN A 183 -2.56 11.43 -0.02
C ASN A 183 -3.52 12.22 0.87
N ALA A 184 -4.73 12.49 0.38
CA ALA A 184 -5.80 13.11 1.16
C ALA A 184 -7.15 12.60 0.68
N GLY A 185 -8.11 12.54 1.60
CA GLY A 185 -9.44 12.03 1.26
C GLY A 185 -10.49 12.36 2.30
N LYS A 186 -11.69 11.91 1.98
CA LYS A 186 -12.85 12.03 2.86
C LYS A 186 -13.67 10.76 2.84
N ARG A 187 -14.11 10.36 4.01
CA ARG A 187 -14.98 9.22 4.26
C ARG A 187 -16.35 9.69 4.73
N TRP A 188 -17.39 9.12 4.17
CA TRP A 188 -18.78 9.34 4.58
C TRP A 188 -19.36 8.01 5.04
N SER A 189 -19.72 7.92 6.32
CA SER A 189 -20.33 6.71 6.87
C SER A 189 -21.83 6.73 6.69
N GLY A 190 -22.40 5.63 6.21
CA GLY A 190 -23.85 5.45 6.12
C GLY A 190 -24.57 6.36 5.11
N LEU A 191 -23.86 6.96 4.12
CA LEU A 191 -24.46 7.90 3.15
C LEU A 191 -25.52 7.23 2.27
N ILE A 192 -25.27 5.98 1.85
CA ILE A 192 -26.17 5.22 0.97
C ILE A 192 -26.98 4.22 1.80
N HIS A 193 -26.33 3.53 2.73
CA HIS A 193 -26.91 2.53 3.61
C HIS A 193 -26.07 2.46 4.89
N GLU A 194 -26.66 2.17 6.04
CA GLU A 194 -25.97 2.10 7.34
C GLU A 194 -24.72 1.20 7.36
N LYS A 195 -24.66 0.20 6.50
CA LYS A 195 -23.53 -0.73 6.36
C LYS A 195 -22.56 -0.38 5.25
N VAL A 196 -22.80 0.69 4.50
CA VAL A 196 -22.00 1.09 3.35
C VAL A 196 -21.40 2.44 3.63
N ASP A 197 -20.10 2.49 3.73
CA ASP A 197 -19.34 3.73 3.76
C ASP A 197 -18.94 4.13 2.34
N LEU A 198 -18.69 5.39 2.09
CA LEU A 198 -18.14 5.88 0.83
C LEU A 198 -16.83 6.59 1.14
N GLU A 199 -15.79 6.34 0.36
CA GLU A 199 -14.49 6.95 0.52
C GLU A 199 -13.99 7.50 -0.80
N LEU A 200 -13.63 8.78 -0.83
CA LEU A 200 -12.99 9.43 -1.96
C LEU A 200 -11.63 9.93 -1.51
N SER A 201 -10.57 9.55 -2.24
CA SER A 201 -9.23 10.03 -1.98
C SER A 201 -8.52 10.46 -3.27
N ALA A 202 -7.52 11.30 -3.11
CA ALA A 202 -6.61 11.70 -4.17
C ALA A 202 -5.17 11.66 -3.64
N GLY A 203 -4.25 11.24 -4.51
CA GLY A 203 -2.85 11.12 -4.14
C GLY A 203 -1.92 11.56 -5.26
N THR A 204 -0.69 11.86 -4.89
CA THR A 204 0.40 12.15 -5.84
C THR A 204 1.73 11.74 -5.23
N GLY A 205 2.68 11.35 -6.09
CA GLY A 205 4.05 11.05 -5.70
C GLY A 205 5.04 11.92 -6.47
N TYR A 206 6.11 12.30 -5.80
CA TYR A 206 7.28 12.96 -6.39
C TYR A 206 8.53 12.17 -6.01
N SER A 207 9.42 11.93 -6.97
CA SER A 207 10.66 11.22 -6.69
C SER A 207 11.89 11.91 -7.26
N SER A 208 13.03 11.60 -6.66
CA SER A 208 14.34 12.00 -7.16
C SER A 208 15.31 10.83 -7.05
N SER A 209 15.76 10.36 -8.20
CA SER A 209 16.62 9.16 -8.37
C SER A 209 16.03 7.84 -7.86
N TYR A 210 14.85 7.83 -7.28
CA TYR A 210 14.21 6.63 -6.73
C TYR A 210 13.97 5.56 -7.82
N TRP A 211 13.46 5.97 -8.98
CA TRP A 211 13.20 5.09 -10.13
C TRP A 211 14.43 4.81 -10.99
N GLY A 212 15.50 5.56 -10.80
CA GLY A 212 16.75 5.42 -11.53
C GLY A 212 17.65 6.65 -11.41
N PRO A 213 18.94 6.55 -11.75
CA PRO A 213 19.87 7.69 -11.67
C PRO A 213 19.40 8.85 -12.53
N GLY A 214 19.26 10.03 -11.90
CA GLY A 214 18.87 11.27 -12.59
C GLY A 214 17.39 11.39 -12.93
N VAL A 215 16.55 10.39 -12.59
CA VAL A 215 15.10 10.48 -12.75
C VAL A 215 14.53 11.32 -11.62
N ALA A 216 13.92 12.45 -11.92
CA ALA A 216 13.27 13.30 -10.94
C ALA A 216 11.98 13.90 -11.50
N GLY A 217 10.96 14.01 -10.69
CA GLY A 217 9.68 14.62 -11.05
C GLY A 217 8.48 13.96 -10.38
N PHE A 218 7.30 14.31 -10.86
CA PHE A 218 6.05 13.70 -10.42
C PHE A 218 5.92 12.29 -11.01
N ASP A 219 5.57 11.33 -10.14
CA ASP A 219 5.40 9.92 -10.53
C ASP A 219 4.01 9.68 -11.09
N GLN A 220 2.99 10.08 -10.34
CA GLN A 220 1.59 9.95 -10.72
C GLN A 220 0.71 10.95 -9.96
N VAL A 221 -0.53 11.07 -10.45
CA VAL A 221 -1.67 11.59 -9.71
C VAL A 221 -2.77 10.54 -9.77
N ASN A 222 -3.44 10.27 -8.67
CA ASN A 222 -4.55 9.33 -8.64
C ASN A 222 -5.77 9.90 -7.95
N ILE A 223 -6.94 9.37 -8.31
CA ILE A 223 -8.21 9.59 -7.61
C ILE A 223 -8.86 8.23 -7.42
N LYS A 224 -9.22 7.89 -6.19
CA LYS A 224 -9.82 6.61 -5.82
C LYS A 224 -11.18 6.83 -5.17
N LEU A 225 -12.16 6.08 -5.63
CA LEU A 225 -13.46 5.95 -5.02
C LEU A 225 -13.61 4.52 -4.53
N ALA A 226 -13.91 4.34 -3.24
CA ALA A 226 -14.15 3.05 -2.64
C ALA A 226 -15.47 3.02 -1.87
N ALA A 227 -16.07 1.84 -1.77
CA ALA A 227 -17.33 1.63 -1.07
C ALA A 227 -17.21 0.48 -0.05
N PRO A 228 -16.57 0.70 1.12
CA PRO A 228 -16.46 -0.31 2.16
C PRO A 228 -17.84 -0.77 2.65
N VAL A 229 -18.14 -2.07 2.49
CA VAL A 229 -19.37 -2.71 2.95
C VAL A 229 -19.08 -3.54 4.18
N ARG A 230 -19.73 -3.24 5.30
CA ARG A 230 -19.64 -4.01 6.55
C ARG A 230 -20.52 -5.26 6.44
N VAL A 231 -19.90 -6.43 6.42
CA VAL A 231 -20.61 -7.73 6.34
C VAL A 231 -20.92 -8.25 7.74
N THR A 232 -19.92 -8.20 8.64
CA THR A 232 -20.06 -8.62 10.04
C THR A 232 -19.39 -7.60 10.97
N GLY A 233 -19.80 -7.58 12.22
CA GLY A 233 -19.29 -6.65 13.23
C GLY A 233 -20.23 -5.47 13.47
N VAL A 234 -20.19 -4.97 14.69
CA VAL A 234 -21.10 -3.91 15.16
C VAL A 234 -20.51 -2.52 14.89
N ASP A 235 -19.20 -2.42 14.80
CA ASP A 235 -18.49 -1.17 14.61
C ASP A 235 -17.43 -1.24 13.48
N SER A 236 -16.85 -0.10 13.19
CA SER A 236 -15.82 0.04 12.16
C SER A 236 -14.48 -0.57 12.54
N SER A 237 -14.26 -0.88 13.80
CA SER A 237 -12.98 -1.33 14.33
C SER A 237 -12.73 -2.83 14.21
N ARG A 238 -13.79 -3.63 14.05
CA ARG A 238 -13.71 -5.09 14.01
C ARG A 238 -14.71 -5.70 13.04
N GLY A 239 -14.37 -6.87 12.54
CA GLY A 239 -15.26 -7.66 11.70
C GLY A 239 -14.82 -7.71 10.24
N PHE A 240 -15.70 -8.27 9.43
CA PHE A 240 -15.42 -8.53 8.01
C PHE A 240 -16.03 -7.43 7.13
N ARG A 241 -15.23 -6.94 6.19
CA ARG A 241 -15.63 -5.95 5.19
C ARG A 241 -15.26 -6.41 3.79
N VAL A 242 -16.04 -5.97 2.83
CA VAL A 242 -15.72 -6.06 1.40
C VAL A 242 -15.64 -4.65 0.86
N ILE A 243 -14.56 -4.34 0.15
CA ILE A 243 -14.22 -3.00 -0.29
C ILE A 243 -14.00 -2.99 -1.80
N PRO A 244 -15.06 -2.86 -2.60
CA PRO A 244 -14.92 -2.57 -4.01
C PRO A 244 -14.39 -1.16 -4.22
N PHE A 245 -13.55 -0.98 -5.24
CA PHE A 245 -13.01 0.35 -5.59
C PHE A 245 -12.84 0.53 -7.10
N ILE A 246 -12.82 1.78 -7.50
CA ILE A 246 -12.34 2.24 -8.79
C ILE A 246 -11.32 3.35 -8.57
N GLN A 247 -10.20 3.31 -9.31
CA GLN A 247 -9.16 4.31 -9.24
C GLN A 247 -8.78 4.77 -10.64
N LEU A 248 -8.59 6.07 -10.77
CA LEU A 248 -8.08 6.74 -11.96
C LEU A 248 -6.64 7.16 -11.69
N ASP A 249 -5.72 6.71 -12.54
CA ASP A 249 -4.30 6.98 -12.39
C ASP A 249 -3.81 7.74 -13.63
N TRP A 250 -3.17 8.90 -13.41
CA TRP A 250 -2.45 9.67 -14.42
C TRP A 250 -0.96 9.57 -14.14
N ALA A 251 -0.21 9.09 -15.11
CA ALA A 251 1.23 9.00 -14.98
C ALA A 251 1.89 10.38 -15.07
N GLY A 252 2.82 10.62 -14.17
CA GLY A 252 3.62 11.84 -14.13
C GLY A 252 4.78 11.86 -15.14
N ASN A 253 5.62 12.89 -15.04
CA ASN A 253 6.74 13.09 -15.97
C ASN A 253 7.92 12.13 -15.76
N THR A 254 8.08 11.51 -14.56
CA THR A 254 9.10 10.46 -14.32
C THR A 254 8.89 9.21 -15.17
N ARG A 255 7.72 9.02 -15.68
CA ARG A 255 7.30 7.89 -16.48
C ARG A 255 8.12 7.67 -17.76
N SER A 256 8.42 8.70 -18.51
CA SER A 256 9.25 8.60 -19.72
C SER A 256 10.66 8.10 -19.39
N GLU A 257 11.17 8.53 -18.24
CA GLU A 257 12.48 8.13 -17.75
C GLU A 257 12.47 6.68 -17.22
N ILE A 258 11.41 6.28 -16.50
CA ILE A 258 11.24 4.88 -16.07
C ILE A 258 11.21 3.95 -17.28
N ARG A 259 10.51 4.32 -18.36
CA ARG A 259 10.51 3.58 -19.62
C ARG A 259 11.90 3.45 -20.22
N ARG A 260 12.64 4.55 -20.25
CA ARG A 260 13.99 4.58 -20.83
C ARG A 260 14.94 3.65 -20.09
N TYR A 261 14.87 3.62 -18.76
CA TYR A 261 15.74 2.78 -17.94
C TYR A 261 15.29 1.33 -17.88
N ALA A 262 14.01 1.06 -17.90
CA ALA A 262 13.46 -0.28 -17.78
C ALA A 262 13.23 -0.98 -19.13
N GLY A 263 13.45 -0.30 -20.25
CA GLY A 263 13.12 -0.86 -21.58
C GLY A 263 11.62 -1.09 -21.80
N MET A 264 10.78 -0.54 -20.95
CA MET A 264 9.33 -0.75 -20.98
C MET A 264 8.65 0.22 -21.95
N ASN A 265 8.19 -0.28 -23.09
CA ASN A 265 7.50 0.54 -24.08
C ASN A 265 6.09 1.01 -23.69
N ALA A 266 5.59 0.68 -22.50
CA ALA A 266 4.17 0.86 -22.26
C ALA A 266 3.75 1.17 -20.80
N ILE A 267 4.24 2.23 -20.19
CA ILE A 267 3.46 2.88 -19.13
C ILE A 267 2.44 3.80 -19.83
N GLU A 268 1.14 3.62 -19.66
CA GLU A 268 0.11 4.46 -20.29
C GLU A 268 -0.05 5.78 -19.54
N ASP A 269 -0.54 6.84 -20.24
CA ASP A 269 -0.71 8.16 -19.64
C ASP A 269 -1.84 8.19 -18.62
N PHE A 270 -2.84 7.37 -18.87
CA PHE A 270 -4.04 7.28 -18.08
C PHE A 270 -4.47 5.84 -17.92
N ARG A 271 -4.89 5.48 -16.71
CA ARG A 271 -5.38 4.15 -16.37
C ARG A 271 -6.62 4.21 -15.52
N ILE A 272 -7.45 3.22 -15.71
CA ILE A 272 -8.54 2.88 -14.79
C ILE A 272 -8.18 1.55 -14.15
N ARG A 273 -8.15 1.51 -12.83
CA ARG A 273 -8.05 0.29 -12.03
C ARG A 273 -9.37 0.03 -11.35
N VAL A 274 -9.78 -1.22 -11.32
CA VAL A 274 -10.92 -1.68 -10.54
C VAL A 274 -10.47 -2.86 -9.71
N GLY A 275 -10.96 -2.94 -8.50
CA GLY A 275 -10.59 -4.03 -7.62
C GLY A 275 -11.62 -4.25 -6.51
N VAL A 276 -11.37 -5.31 -5.78
CA VAL A 276 -12.13 -5.66 -4.59
C VAL A 276 -11.19 -6.24 -3.56
N GLU A 277 -11.37 -5.85 -2.32
CA GLU A 277 -10.63 -6.35 -1.18
C GLU A 277 -11.60 -6.87 -0.12
N ALA A 278 -11.28 -8.00 0.47
CA ALA A 278 -11.98 -8.54 1.62
C ALA A 278 -11.05 -8.44 2.83
N VAL A 279 -11.49 -7.73 3.87
CA VAL A 279 -10.68 -7.40 5.06
C VAL A 279 -11.36 -7.92 6.31
N TYR A 280 -10.62 -8.64 7.12
CA TYR A 280 -11.03 -9.02 8.47
C TYR A 280 -10.15 -8.31 9.51
N ARG A 281 -10.78 -7.56 10.41
CA ARG A 281 -10.11 -6.86 11.54
C ARG A 281 -10.45 -7.52 12.87
N PHE A 282 -9.46 -7.66 13.73
CA PHE A 282 -9.57 -8.32 15.04
C PHE A 282 -8.95 -7.53 16.19
#